data_09378fab5994795b4a7ee037de31f1d0
#
_entry.id   09378fab5994795b4a7ee037de31f1d0
#
_cell.length_a   1.000
_cell.length_b   1.000
_cell.length_c   1.000
_cell.angle_alpha   90.00
_cell.angle_beta   90.00
_cell.angle_gamma   90.00
#
_symmetry.space_group_name_H-M   'P 1'
#
loop_
_entity.id
_entity.type
_entity.pdbx_description
1 polymer ?
#
loop_
_entity_poly.entity_id
_entity_poly.type
_entity_poly.pdbx_seq_one_letter_code
_entity_poly.pdbx_strand_id
1 'polypeptide(L)'
;LKQKKAAERKRKLQQEAAERKRRQELKRQIQAQNDKAFKQQLAAEAKQMQQQQQIEAQRRAALKAKQDEIDKYMTLIENKIYQHWVMPPATNKGLVCVYEVTLIPTGDVVNIELSKSSGDPVYDKSVKAAIQAASPLPVPPAGDGLFDQFRNLTLPVRADKKS
;
A
#
# COMPACT_ATOMS: atom_id res chain seq x y z
N LEU A 1 -44.68 72.90 24.95
CA LEU A 1 -45.17 71.57 24.53
C LEU A 1 -44.59 71.14 23.17
N LYS A 2 -44.51 72.02 22.17
CA LYS A 2 -43.90 71.70 20.86
C LYS A 2 -42.41 71.42 20.94
N GLN A 3 -41.69 72.10 21.84
CA GLN A 3 -40.24 71.96 22.03
C GLN A 3 -39.90 70.63 22.74
N LYS A 4 -40.72 70.19 23.68
CA LYS A 4 -40.54 68.88 24.35
C LYS A 4 -40.77 67.73 23.39
N LYS A 5 -41.79 67.79 22.52
CA LYS A 5 -42.07 66.79 21.51
C LYS A 5 -40.97 66.70 20.43
N ALA A 6 -40.40 67.86 20.05
CA ALA A 6 -39.31 67.89 19.08
C ALA A 6 -38.02 67.30 19.67
N ALA A 7 -37.70 67.60 20.95
CA ALA A 7 -36.58 67.01 21.68
C ALA A 7 -36.71 65.52 21.88
N GLU A 8 -37.89 65.04 22.15
CA GLU A 8 -38.17 63.60 22.28
C GLU A 8 -38.06 62.85 20.96
N ARG A 9 -38.56 63.45 19.86
CA ARG A 9 -38.35 62.90 18.51
C ARG A 9 -36.86 62.82 18.17
N LYS A 10 -36.12 63.89 18.45
CA LYS A 10 -34.69 63.92 18.21
C LYS A 10 -33.95 62.84 18.96
N ARG A 11 -34.29 62.63 20.24
CA ARG A 11 -33.73 61.52 21.06
C ARG A 11 -34.06 60.17 20.50
N LYS A 12 -35.30 59.94 20.08
CA LYS A 12 -35.71 58.65 19.48
C LYS A 12 -34.92 58.38 18.20
N LEU A 13 -34.80 59.39 17.31
CA LEU A 13 -34.03 59.27 16.11
C LEU A 13 -32.55 58.97 16.37
N GLN A 14 -31.96 59.60 17.38
CA GLN A 14 -30.58 59.36 17.76
C GLN A 14 -30.40 57.98 18.36
N GLN A 15 -31.35 57.49 19.15
CA GLN A 15 -31.33 56.16 19.71
C GLN A 15 -31.50 55.10 18.62
N GLU A 16 -32.41 55.30 17.68
CA GLU A 16 -32.61 54.41 16.56
C GLU A 16 -31.36 54.33 15.65
N ALA A 17 -30.74 55.50 15.40
CA ALA A 17 -29.52 55.55 14.60
C ALA A 17 -28.36 54.88 15.30
N ALA A 18 -28.21 55.04 16.63
CA ALA A 18 -27.19 54.37 17.43
C ALA A 18 -27.43 52.83 17.47
N GLU A 19 -28.68 52.42 17.59
CA GLU A 19 -29.06 51.03 17.57
C GLU A 19 -28.78 50.35 16.22
N ARG A 20 -29.10 51.07 15.12
CA ARG A 20 -28.77 50.60 13.76
C ARG A 20 -27.28 50.42 13.56
N LYS A 21 -26.45 51.37 14.04
CA LYS A 21 -25.01 51.27 13.96
C LYS A 21 -24.50 50.07 14.74
N ARG A 22 -25.00 49.85 15.95
CA ARG A 22 -24.64 48.71 16.79
C ARG A 22 -24.98 47.37 16.12
N ARG A 23 -26.17 47.28 15.51
CA ARG A 23 -26.60 46.08 14.80
C ARG A 23 -25.72 45.81 13.59
N GLN A 24 -25.41 46.84 12.80
CA GLN A 24 -24.51 46.70 11.67
C GLN A 24 -23.10 46.27 12.06
N GLU A 25 -22.57 46.85 13.13
CA GLU A 25 -21.28 46.50 13.61
C GLU A 25 -21.25 45.08 14.18
N LEU A 26 -22.26 44.69 14.93
CA LEU A 26 -22.42 43.31 15.41
C LEU A 26 -22.52 42.31 14.26
N LYS A 27 -23.28 42.63 13.24
CA LYS A 27 -23.37 41.77 12.01
C LYS A 27 -22.01 41.65 11.34
N ARG A 28 -21.24 42.75 11.24
CA ARG A 28 -19.89 42.70 10.66
C ARG A 28 -18.96 41.85 11.48
N GLN A 29 -19.01 41.96 12.80
CA GLN A 29 -18.18 41.19 13.71
C GLN A 29 -18.52 39.68 13.60
N ILE A 30 -19.80 39.33 13.60
CA ILE A 30 -20.25 37.95 13.47
C ILE A 30 -19.81 37.38 12.12
N GLN A 31 -19.99 38.15 11.05
CA GLN A 31 -19.59 37.73 9.72
C GLN A 31 -18.08 37.55 9.61
N ALA A 32 -17.32 38.49 10.18
CA ALA A 32 -15.87 38.38 10.20
C ALA A 32 -15.37 37.16 11.00
N GLN A 33 -16.01 36.86 12.13
CA GLN A 33 -15.70 35.67 12.92
C GLN A 33 -16.06 34.39 12.19
N ASN A 34 -17.23 34.37 11.53
CA ASN A 34 -17.66 33.22 10.75
C ASN A 34 -16.73 32.98 9.55
N ASP A 35 -16.34 34.03 8.84
CA ASP A 35 -15.39 33.93 7.73
C ASP A 35 -14.02 33.43 8.20
N LYS A 36 -13.55 33.94 9.34
CA LYS A 36 -12.30 33.50 9.94
C LYS A 36 -12.35 32.03 10.36
N ALA A 37 -13.43 31.63 11.03
CA ALA A 37 -13.65 30.24 11.43
C ALA A 37 -13.73 29.31 10.21
N PHE A 38 -14.42 29.72 9.17
CA PHE A 38 -14.55 28.97 7.92
C PHE A 38 -13.18 28.80 7.25
N LYS A 39 -12.39 29.88 7.15
CA LYS A 39 -11.02 29.81 6.60
C LYS A 39 -10.12 28.89 7.43
N GLN A 40 -10.21 28.97 8.75
CA GLN A 40 -9.43 28.10 9.63
C GLN A 40 -9.83 26.63 9.47
N GLN A 41 -11.12 26.37 9.33
CA GLN A 41 -11.63 25.02 9.11
C GLN A 41 -11.17 24.47 7.77
N LEU A 42 -11.26 25.26 6.69
CA LEU A 42 -10.75 24.87 5.37
C LEU A 42 -9.24 24.60 5.41
N ALA A 43 -8.48 25.46 6.08
CA ALA A 43 -7.04 25.27 6.21
C ALA A 43 -6.69 24.01 7.02
N ALA A 44 -7.44 23.72 8.07
CA ALA A 44 -7.26 22.53 8.89
C ALA A 44 -7.61 21.25 8.08
N GLU A 45 -8.70 21.28 7.33
CA GLU A 45 -9.09 20.16 6.47
C GLU A 45 -8.05 19.93 5.36
N ALA A 46 -7.58 21.00 4.72
CA ALA A 46 -6.55 20.90 3.68
C ALA A 46 -5.25 20.32 4.24
N LYS A 47 -4.85 20.74 5.43
CA LYS A 47 -3.67 20.22 6.12
C LYS A 47 -3.82 18.75 6.48
N GLN A 48 -4.99 18.36 6.96
CA GLN A 48 -5.30 16.98 7.31
C GLN A 48 -5.30 16.08 6.07
N MET A 49 -5.91 16.55 4.99
CA MET A 49 -5.87 15.86 3.69
C MET A 49 -4.45 15.65 3.19
N GLN A 50 -3.63 16.70 3.27
CA GLN A 50 -2.23 16.65 2.83
C GLN A 50 -1.42 15.66 3.66
N GLN A 51 -1.64 15.63 4.99
CA GLN A 51 -1.01 14.66 5.88
C GLN A 51 -1.42 13.22 5.55
N GLN A 52 -2.71 12.99 5.29
CA GLN A 52 -3.21 11.67 4.88
C GLN A 52 -2.61 11.21 3.56
N GLN A 53 -2.51 12.12 2.58
CA GLN A 53 -1.89 11.82 1.29
C GLN A 53 -0.42 11.44 1.44
N GLN A 54 0.32 12.14 2.32
CA GLN A 54 1.71 11.82 2.60
C GLN A 54 1.87 10.45 3.27
N ILE A 55 1.02 10.14 4.24
CA ILE A 55 1.03 8.85 4.93
C ILE A 55 0.72 7.72 3.94
N GLU A 56 -0.29 7.91 3.09
CA GLU A 56 -0.61 6.92 2.05
C GLU A 56 0.52 6.73 1.04
N ALA A 57 1.15 7.84 0.60
CA ALA A 57 2.27 7.78 -0.33
C ALA A 57 3.45 7.02 0.28
N GLN A 58 3.77 7.28 1.55
CA GLN A 58 4.82 6.56 2.27
C GLN A 58 4.49 5.07 2.43
N ARG A 59 3.23 4.76 2.76
CA ARG A 59 2.77 3.38 2.89
C ARG A 59 2.88 2.63 1.55
N ARG A 60 2.44 3.25 0.45
CA ARG A 60 2.55 2.67 -0.89
C ARG A 60 4.01 2.44 -1.29
N ALA A 61 4.88 3.41 -1.03
CA ALA A 61 6.29 3.29 -1.31
C ALA A 61 6.93 2.15 -0.52
N ALA A 62 6.59 2.01 0.77
CA ALA A 62 7.08 0.94 1.62
C ALA A 62 6.59 -0.44 1.15
N LEU A 63 5.31 -0.55 0.77
CA LEU A 63 4.75 -1.79 0.24
C LEU A 63 5.38 -2.16 -1.10
N LYS A 64 5.61 -1.17 -1.97
CA LYS A 64 6.27 -1.39 -3.24
C LYS A 64 7.71 -1.86 -3.05
N ALA A 65 8.44 -1.24 -2.13
CA ALA A 65 9.82 -1.65 -1.83
C ALA A 65 9.88 -3.10 -1.32
N LYS A 66 8.94 -3.50 -0.44
CA LYS A 66 8.82 -4.89 0.00
C LYS A 66 8.52 -5.83 -1.15
N GLN A 67 7.57 -5.47 -2.00
CA GLN A 67 7.19 -6.30 -3.13
C GLN A 67 8.33 -6.44 -4.13
N ASP A 68 9.05 -5.35 -4.42
CA ASP A 68 10.21 -5.38 -5.30
C ASP A 68 11.31 -6.31 -4.74
N GLU A 69 11.51 -6.30 -3.44
CA GLU A 69 12.49 -7.19 -2.80
C GLU A 69 12.04 -8.65 -2.83
N ILE A 70 10.78 -8.92 -2.58
CA ILE A 70 10.19 -10.25 -2.73
C ILE A 70 10.37 -10.74 -4.17
N ASP A 71 10.05 -9.93 -5.16
CA ASP A 71 10.17 -10.26 -6.58
C ASP A 71 11.63 -10.54 -6.95
N LYS A 72 12.57 -9.78 -6.39
CA LYS A 72 14.00 -9.98 -6.58
C LYS A 72 14.45 -11.36 -6.10
N TYR A 73 14.06 -11.73 -4.87
CA TYR A 73 14.41 -13.03 -4.32
C TYR A 73 13.71 -14.18 -5.05
N MET A 74 12.46 -13.99 -5.45
CA MET A 74 11.73 -14.97 -6.26
C MET A 74 12.43 -15.22 -7.58
N THR A 75 12.91 -14.18 -8.25
CA THR A 75 13.68 -14.30 -9.47
C THR A 75 15.00 -15.05 -9.24
N LEU A 76 15.71 -14.75 -8.16
CA LEU A 76 16.93 -15.45 -7.80
C LEU A 76 16.68 -16.93 -7.51
N ILE A 77 15.59 -17.25 -6.84
CA ILE A 77 15.18 -18.63 -6.54
C ILE A 77 14.88 -19.38 -7.84
N GLU A 78 14.05 -18.78 -8.69
CA GLU A 78 13.69 -19.37 -9.99
C GLU A 78 14.93 -19.63 -10.83
N ASN A 79 15.80 -18.63 -10.97
CA ASN A 79 17.04 -18.78 -11.77
C ASN A 79 17.90 -19.90 -11.25
N LYS A 80 18.04 -20.01 -9.93
CA LYS A 80 18.86 -21.08 -9.32
C LYS A 80 18.28 -22.45 -9.59
N ILE A 81 16.96 -22.61 -9.51
CA ILE A 81 16.27 -23.86 -9.84
C ILE A 81 16.47 -24.22 -11.30
N TYR A 82 16.26 -23.27 -12.21
CA TYR A 82 16.45 -23.50 -13.65
C TYR A 82 17.91 -23.85 -14.00
N GLN A 83 18.88 -23.26 -13.32
CA GLN A 83 20.30 -23.60 -13.51
C GLN A 83 20.64 -25.01 -13.11
N HIS A 84 20.01 -25.53 -12.06
CA HIS A 84 20.25 -26.89 -11.56
C HIS A 84 19.30 -27.92 -12.18
N TRP A 85 18.37 -27.48 -13.01
CA TRP A 85 17.41 -28.37 -13.62
C TRP A 85 17.97 -29.02 -14.87
N VAL A 86 17.98 -30.34 -14.87
CA VAL A 86 18.28 -31.13 -16.06
C VAL A 86 16.94 -31.52 -16.69
N MET A 87 16.60 -30.85 -17.79
CA MET A 87 15.37 -31.13 -18.51
C MET A 87 15.46 -32.50 -19.16
N PRO A 88 14.44 -33.39 -18.98
CA PRO A 88 14.43 -34.67 -19.65
C PRO A 88 14.41 -34.51 -21.17
N PRO A 89 15.04 -35.44 -21.93
CA PRO A 89 14.94 -35.41 -23.37
C PRO A 89 13.50 -35.60 -23.85
N ALA A 90 13.17 -35.00 -24.96
CA ALA A 90 11.83 -35.01 -25.56
C ALA A 90 10.74 -34.34 -24.69
N THR A 91 11.13 -33.41 -23.79
CA THR A 91 10.18 -32.64 -23.01
C THR A 91 9.40 -31.68 -23.91
N ASN A 92 8.06 -31.73 -23.79
CA ASN A 92 7.21 -30.74 -24.44
C ASN A 92 7.34 -29.40 -23.73
N LYS A 93 7.66 -28.33 -24.47
CA LYS A 93 7.85 -26.97 -23.91
C LYS A 93 6.57 -26.36 -23.34
N GLY A 94 5.42 -26.93 -23.59
CA GLY A 94 4.16 -26.51 -23.00
C GLY A 94 3.89 -27.06 -21.61
N LEU A 95 4.75 -27.91 -21.07
CA LEU A 95 4.54 -28.53 -19.77
C LEU A 95 4.80 -27.51 -18.65
N VAL A 96 3.93 -27.53 -17.66
CA VAL A 96 4.01 -26.71 -16.44
C VAL A 96 3.64 -27.58 -15.26
N CYS A 97 4.46 -27.57 -14.21
CA CYS A 97 4.10 -28.14 -12.92
C CYS A 97 4.20 -27.11 -11.83
N VAL A 98 3.48 -27.28 -10.74
CA VAL A 98 3.50 -26.39 -9.59
C VAL A 98 3.88 -27.21 -8.37
N TYR A 99 4.94 -26.76 -7.70
CA TYR A 99 5.39 -27.34 -6.44
C TYR A 99 5.20 -26.37 -5.29
N GLU A 100 4.80 -26.89 -4.14
CA GLU A 100 4.82 -26.17 -2.89
C GLU A 100 6.08 -26.56 -2.14
N VAL A 101 6.90 -25.58 -1.81
CA VAL A 101 8.19 -25.76 -1.18
C VAL A 101 8.20 -25.07 0.17
N THR A 102 8.62 -25.79 1.21
CA THR A 102 8.77 -25.23 2.55
C THR A 102 10.25 -24.99 2.84
N LEU A 103 10.57 -23.75 3.25
CA LEU A 103 11.94 -23.34 3.55
C LEU A 103 12.10 -22.97 5.02
N ILE A 104 13.32 -23.12 5.52
CA ILE A 104 13.73 -22.57 6.82
C ILE A 104 14.56 -21.29 6.60
N PRO A 105 14.83 -20.49 7.66
CA PRO A 105 15.53 -19.20 7.50
C PRO A 105 16.90 -19.25 6.84
N THR A 106 17.56 -20.37 6.84
CA THR A 106 18.81 -20.58 6.11
C THR A 106 18.65 -20.73 4.61
N GLY A 107 17.42 -20.90 4.14
CA GLY A 107 17.11 -21.16 2.74
C GLY A 107 17.06 -22.63 2.37
N ASP A 108 17.32 -23.51 3.32
CA ASP A 108 17.27 -24.96 3.07
C ASP A 108 15.84 -25.41 2.83
N VAL A 109 15.67 -26.28 1.85
CA VAL A 109 14.39 -26.89 1.49
C VAL A 109 14.14 -28.07 2.43
N VAL A 110 13.06 -27.98 3.22
CA VAL A 110 12.70 -29.05 4.19
C VAL A 110 11.53 -29.89 3.74
N ASN A 111 10.70 -29.38 2.83
CA ASN A 111 9.58 -30.13 2.27
C ASN A 111 9.29 -29.68 0.83
N ILE A 112 8.96 -30.63 -0.03
CA ILE A 112 8.56 -30.38 -1.42
C ILE A 112 7.32 -31.21 -1.72
N GLU A 113 6.21 -30.55 -2.06
CA GLU A 113 4.96 -31.20 -2.39
C GLU A 113 4.51 -30.79 -3.79
N LEU A 114 4.10 -31.78 -4.60
CA LEU A 114 3.53 -31.51 -5.92
C LEU A 114 2.10 -31.02 -5.76
N SER A 115 1.88 -29.75 -6.08
CA SER A 115 0.54 -29.13 -6.04
C SER A 115 -0.24 -29.38 -7.32
N LYS A 116 0.43 -29.25 -8.46
CA LYS A 116 -0.17 -29.50 -9.77
C LYS A 116 0.82 -30.19 -10.70
N SER A 117 0.47 -31.39 -11.13
CA SER A 117 1.30 -32.17 -12.07
C SER A 117 1.22 -31.58 -13.49
N SER A 118 2.32 -31.71 -14.22
CA SER A 118 2.37 -31.38 -15.64
C SER A 118 1.63 -32.42 -16.52
N GLY A 119 1.32 -33.57 -15.93
CA GLY A 119 0.82 -34.72 -16.67
C GLY A 119 1.91 -35.70 -17.10
N ASP A 120 3.17 -35.33 -16.96
CA ASP A 120 4.33 -36.19 -17.27
C ASP A 120 5.11 -36.44 -15.97
N PRO A 121 5.08 -37.70 -15.44
CA PRO A 121 5.79 -38.03 -14.21
C PRO A 121 7.30 -37.82 -14.28
N VAL A 122 7.89 -38.01 -15.44
CA VAL A 122 9.34 -37.83 -15.65
C VAL A 122 9.69 -36.34 -15.52
N TYR A 123 8.87 -35.46 -16.10
CA TYR A 123 9.01 -34.04 -15.97
C TYR A 123 8.87 -33.59 -14.51
N ASP A 124 7.82 -34.00 -13.84
CA ASP A 124 7.57 -33.64 -12.44
C ASP A 124 8.72 -34.07 -11.54
N LYS A 125 9.24 -35.27 -11.73
CA LYS A 125 10.36 -35.80 -10.96
C LYS A 125 11.65 -35.04 -11.22
N SER A 126 11.88 -34.62 -12.48
CA SER A 126 13.08 -33.83 -12.82
C SER A 126 13.07 -32.46 -12.15
N VAL A 127 11.89 -31.83 -12.07
CA VAL A 127 11.73 -30.54 -11.41
C VAL A 127 11.95 -30.65 -9.90
N LYS A 128 11.43 -31.69 -9.28
CA LYS A 128 11.67 -31.96 -7.86
C LYS A 128 13.17 -32.13 -7.56
N ALA A 129 13.86 -32.88 -8.38
CA ALA A 129 15.30 -33.05 -8.28
C ALA A 129 16.06 -31.71 -8.43
N ALA A 130 15.60 -30.85 -9.34
CA ALA A 130 16.17 -29.52 -9.52
C ALA A 130 16.01 -28.64 -8.27
N ILE A 131 14.84 -28.66 -7.65
CA ILE A 131 14.59 -27.92 -6.42
C ILE A 131 15.49 -28.41 -5.28
N GLN A 132 15.62 -29.71 -5.15
CA GLN A 132 16.51 -30.31 -4.15
C GLN A 132 17.97 -29.95 -4.40
N ALA A 133 18.41 -29.98 -5.65
CA ALA A 133 19.78 -29.63 -6.01
C ALA A 133 20.07 -28.14 -5.84
N ALA A 134 19.09 -27.28 -5.96
CA ALA A 134 19.23 -25.84 -5.80
C ALA A 134 19.26 -25.41 -4.32
N SER A 135 18.92 -26.29 -3.37
CA SER A 135 18.99 -25.99 -1.93
C SER A 135 20.44 -25.77 -1.47
N PRO A 136 20.74 -24.75 -0.63
CA PRO A 136 19.84 -23.74 -0.09
C PRO A 136 19.45 -22.67 -1.12
N LEU A 137 18.18 -22.27 -1.08
CA LEU A 137 17.67 -21.22 -1.96
C LEU A 137 18.02 -19.84 -1.39
N PRO A 138 18.24 -18.82 -2.24
CA PRO A 138 18.46 -17.46 -1.77
C PRO A 138 17.19 -16.90 -1.16
N VAL A 139 17.26 -16.54 0.13
CA VAL A 139 16.13 -15.98 0.88
C VAL A 139 16.54 -14.70 1.58
N PRO A 140 15.60 -13.77 1.85
CA PRO A 140 15.94 -12.57 2.60
C PRO A 140 16.30 -12.88 4.05
N PRO A 141 17.06 -11.99 4.73
CA PRO A 141 17.40 -12.17 6.13
C PRO A 141 16.15 -12.30 7.01
N ALA A 142 16.21 -13.19 7.99
CA ALA A 142 15.07 -13.46 8.88
C ALA A 142 14.65 -12.24 9.71
N GLY A 143 15.58 -11.33 9.99
CA GLY A 143 15.32 -10.15 10.80
C GLY A 143 14.39 -9.11 10.18
N ASP A 144 14.22 -9.13 8.87
CA ASP A 144 13.38 -8.15 8.15
C ASP A 144 11.91 -8.54 8.08
N GLY A 145 11.54 -9.72 8.57
CA GLY A 145 10.17 -10.23 8.47
C GLY A 145 9.74 -10.66 7.07
N LEU A 146 10.57 -10.44 6.06
CA LEU A 146 10.27 -10.83 4.68
C LEU A 146 10.37 -12.34 4.49
N PHE A 147 11.18 -13.02 5.29
CA PHE A 147 11.35 -14.46 5.21
C PHE A 147 10.03 -15.22 5.37
N ASP A 148 9.10 -14.73 6.17
CA ASP A 148 7.80 -15.39 6.39
C ASP A 148 7.03 -15.62 5.08
N GLN A 149 7.23 -14.75 4.09
CA GLN A 149 6.64 -14.91 2.77
C GLN A 149 7.33 -15.99 1.92
N PHE A 150 8.55 -16.37 2.28
CA PHE A 150 9.33 -17.40 1.60
C PHE A 150 9.29 -18.75 2.32
N ARG A 151 8.68 -18.80 3.49
CA ARG A 151 8.57 -20.04 4.28
C ARG A 151 7.80 -21.13 3.51
N ASN A 152 6.71 -20.74 2.87
CA ASN A 152 5.92 -21.61 2.00
C ASN A 152 5.82 -20.95 0.64
N LEU A 153 6.49 -21.52 -0.36
CA LEU A 153 6.52 -21.00 -1.71
C LEU A 153 5.72 -21.88 -2.64
N THR A 154 4.95 -21.25 -3.51
CA THR A 154 4.31 -21.90 -4.65
C THR A 154 5.16 -21.60 -5.88
N LEU A 155 5.81 -22.61 -6.43
CA LEU A 155 6.73 -22.48 -7.54
C LEU A 155 6.18 -23.14 -8.80
N PRO A 156 5.70 -22.36 -9.77
CA PRO A 156 5.40 -22.87 -11.08
C PRO A 156 6.70 -23.01 -11.88
N VAL A 157 6.94 -24.19 -12.43
CA VAL A 157 8.11 -24.45 -13.27
C VAL A 157 7.65 -24.78 -14.67
N ARG A 158 8.08 -23.97 -15.62
CA ARG A 158 7.71 -24.07 -17.03
C ARG A 158 8.88 -24.50 -17.87
N ALA A 159 8.65 -25.46 -18.76
CA ALA A 159 9.67 -25.95 -19.68
C ALA A 159 10.14 -24.85 -20.66
N ASP A 160 9.26 -23.97 -21.09
CA ASP A 160 9.56 -22.90 -22.03
C ASP A 160 10.46 -21.79 -21.46
N LYS A 161 10.55 -21.66 -20.14
CA LYS A 161 11.42 -20.68 -19.48
C LYS A 161 12.88 -21.11 -19.36
N LYS A 162 13.15 -22.39 -19.53
CA LYS A 162 14.54 -22.85 -19.51
C LYS A 162 15.20 -22.56 -20.84
N SER A 163 16.23 -21.75 -20.77
CA SER A 163 17.07 -21.42 -21.93
C SER A 163 18.29 -22.32 -22.04
#